data_9d5a83634f007fb7700c5fc9a8e422fe
#
_entry.id   9d5a83634f007fb7700c5fc9a8e422fe
#
_cell.length_a   1.000
_cell.length_b   1.000
_cell.length_c   1.000
_cell.angle_alpha   90.00
_cell.angle_beta   90.00
_cell.angle_gamma   90.00
#
_symmetry.space_group_name_H-M   'P 1'
#
loop_
_entity.id
_entity.type
_entity.pdbx_description
1 polymer ?
#
loop_
_entity_poly.entity_id
_entity_poly.type
_entity_poly.pdbx_seq_one_letter_code
_entity_poly.pdbx_strand_id
1 'polypeptide(L)'
;LKALIKVGYGCNDHCTFCHTLDVRHIDAEAGEVHEKIERAKALGHRMVVLSGGEPTIRPELLKWAEHVARLDMDFGLVTNGRVLSYPKVVEDLVARRLKYVYLSLHGGSAKVHNLMVRSDAFDESFGALRNLTGRGIDLTVNCVITKHNVRHLDELVEACLVYEDAKVKLSMVEPKGGGDKLFDHLMPRIEEVAAKVHRALEYGKKRIEERGAKGPVLLHGGVPLCLLPGWEHAYDDLRTHRFATMIEVGEPDYFPVDDDNKTQPEAKCRGCSLRGPCPGLYTGYVDAFGSEELRPVYDRPVGNSYDYTFEQLVRTDVPPLAGHEDCPVRPTGLSPWDRGRHLFVRNGPRLGRYWAGTRDFNDLEMRETKNTLAQLYVDVSGPKSAPDDFSKDLRKLERSPICEGCPDREGCTGLYEMQPPNAAGQSVFEADEAVVRRHVASLRGRVLDVGCGEMPYVEAVKEAIGGGAVWTGIDPDAARLATLQLGAGATLRVGRAEDLADEAVFDHAVVLRSYAHFESVPEALGRIARALRPSGTLLVVDDAPFALLRTAAQTARAQRGPAMLEHRRRDIAVDGRAKLEAAGFVIDEVREVGPETSTLWWIRAHVATG
;
A
#
# COMPACT_ATOMS: atom_id res chain seq x y z
N LEU A 1 0.55 -13.18 10.06
CA LEU A 1 1.95 -13.37 9.65
C LEU A 1 2.16 -14.80 9.17
N LYS A 2 2.81 -14.97 8.02
CA LYS A 2 3.20 -16.25 7.45
C LYS A 2 4.72 -16.41 7.56
N ALA A 3 5.18 -17.58 8.03
CA ALA A 3 6.58 -17.97 7.95
C ALA A 3 6.77 -18.87 6.72
N LEU A 4 7.74 -18.58 5.88
CA LEU A 4 8.11 -19.42 4.73
C LEU A 4 9.28 -20.32 5.10
N ILE A 5 9.07 -21.62 5.06
CA ILE A 5 10.11 -22.62 5.38
C ILE A 5 10.49 -23.39 4.13
N LYS A 6 11.77 -23.37 3.78
CA LYS A 6 12.32 -24.23 2.74
C LYS A 6 12.62 -25.63 3.33
N VAL A 7 11.95 -26.65 2.78
CA VAL A 7 12.03 -28.03 3.26
C VAL A 7 12.98 -28.92 2.45
N GLY A 8 13.67 -28.32 1.52
CA GLY A 8 14.58 -28.98 0.57
C GLY A 8 14.41 -28.37 -0.80
N TYR A 9 15.31 -28.68 -1.71
CA TYR A 9 15.28 -28.11 -3.07
C TYR A 9 15.09 -29.18 -4.15
N GLY A 10 14.93 -30.44 -3.78
CA GLY A 10 14.49 -31.51 -4.67
C GLY A 10 13.14 -31.18 -5.30
N CYS A 11 12.99 -31.45 -6.60
CA CYS A 11 11.77 -31.13 -7.35
C CYS A 11 11.54 -32.14 -8.48
N ASN A 12 10.29 -32.45 -8.74
CA ASN A 12 9.87 -33.31 -9.86
C ASN A 12 9.60 -32.55 -11.17
N ASP A 13 9.87 -31.24 -11.21
CA ASP A 13 9.91 -30.41 -12.41
C ASP A 13 11.34 -29.92 -12.70
N HIS A 14 11.60 -29.48 -13.96
CA HIS A 14 12.91 -29.05 -14.43
C HIS A 14 12.91 -27.64 -15.03
N CYS A 15 12.15 -26.72 -14.41
CA CYS A 15 12.01 -25.34 -14.86
C CYS A 15 13.38 -24.66 -15.05
N THR A 16 13.60 -24.07 -16.23
CA THR A 16 14.86 -23.37 -16.54
C THR A 16 15.04 -22.07 -15.75
N PHE A 17 13.94 -21.44 -15.36
CA PHE A 17 13.92 -20.20 -14.57
C PHE A 17 13.95 -20.43 -13.04
N CYS A 18 14.16 -21.65 -12.59
CA CYS A 18 14.10 -22.02 -11.17
C CYS A 18 15.17 -21.29 -10.35
N HIS A 19 14.77 -20.65 -9.25
CA HIS A 19 15.70 -19.96 -8.34
C HIS A 19 16.68 -20.91 -7.66
N THR A 20 16.29 -22.16 -7.44
CA THR A 20 17.06 -23.17 -6.71
C THR A 20 17.75 -24.19 -7.62
N LEU A 21 18.02 -23.81 -8.88
CA LEU A 21 18.54 -24.72 -9.90
C LEU A 21 19.83 -25.45 -9.46
N ASP A 22 20.72 -24.74 -8.75
CA ASP A 22 22.04 -25.25 -8.36
C ASP A 22 22.04 -26.07 -7.07
N VAL A 23 21.00 -25.89 -6.25
CA VAL A 23 20.94 -26.46 -4.90
C VAL A 23 19.93 -27.62 -4.78
N ARG A 24 19.43 -28.13 -5.89
CA ARG A 24 18.40 -29.18 -5.95
C ARG A 24 18.78 -30.48 -5.23
N HIS A 25 20.05 -30.71 -4.97
CA HIS A 25 20.56 -31.88 -4.26
C HIS A 25 20.52 -31.72 -2.73
N ILE A 26 20.12 -30.52 -2.24
CA ILE A 26 20.10 -30.24 -0.80
C ILE A 26 18.66 -30.38 -0.31
N ASP A 27 18.47 -31.27 0.67
CA ASP A 27 17.19 -31.45 1.37
C ASP A 27 17.38 -31.21 2.87
N ALA A 28 16.38 -30.65 3.51
CA ALA A 28 16.38 -30.49 4.96
C ALA A 28 16.11 -31.81 5.64
N GLU A 29 16.77 -32.06 6.78
CA GLU A 29 16.44 -33.16 7.66
C GLU A 29 15.04 -32.95 8.27
N ALA A 30 14.29 -34.03 8.47
CA ALA A 30 12.93 -33.98 8.99
C ALA A 30 12.84 -33.26 10.35
N GLY A 31 13.84 -33.46 11.21
CA GLY A 31 13.96 -32.83 12.53
C GLY A 31 14.18 -31.32 12.43
N GLU A 32 15.04 -30.88 11.52
CA GLU A 32 15.31 -29.48 11.23
C GLU A 32 14.01 -28.73 10.87
N VAL A 33 13.17 -29.33 10.04
CA VAL A 33 11.89 -28.68 9.67
C VAL A 33 10.94 -28.58 10.87
N HIS A 34 10.90 -29.56 11.76
CA HIS A 34 10.12 -29.48 13.00
C HIS A 34 10.59 -28.34 13.89
N GLU A 35 11.90 -28.22 14.12
CA GLU A 35 12.47 -27.11 14.91
C GLU A 35 12.14 -25.73 14.32
N LYS A 36 12.21 -25.61 12.99
CA LYS A 36 11.83 -24.39 12.28
C LYS A 36 10.34 -24.05 12.46
N ILE A 37 9.45 -25.06 12.43
CA ILE A 37 8.01 -24.86 12.68
C ILE A 37 7.79 -24.37 14.13
N GLU A 38 8.45 -24.96 15.11
CA GLU A 38 8.36 -24.52 16.51
C GLU A 38 8.91 -23.11 16.71
N ARG A 39 10.04 -22.80 16.06
CA ARG A 39 10.62 -21.46 16.05
C ARG A 39 9.65 -20.43 15.44
N ALA A 40 8.95 -20.77 14.34
CA ALA A 40 7.92 -19.92 13.75
C ALA A 40 6.80 -19.62 14.75
N LYS A 41 6.34 -20.62 15.50
CA LYS A 41 5.34 -20.42 16.56
C LYS A 41 5.85 -19.49 17.65
N ALA A 42 7.08 -19.70 18.11
CA ALA A 42 7.72 -18.87 19.14
C ALA A 42 7.86 -17.40 18.68
N LEU A 43 8.09 -17.16 17.39
CA LEU A 43 8.13 -15.84 16.78
C LEU A 43 6.74 -15.20 16.56
N GLY A 44 5.66 -15.88 16.94
CA GLY A 44 4.30 -15.36 16.86
C GLY A 44 3.62 -15.54 15.48
N HIS A 45 4.17 -16.37 14.61
CA HIS A 45 3.51 -16.66 13.33
C HIS A 45 2.24 -17.48 13.54
N ARG A 46 1.24 -17.23 12.70
CA ARG A 46 -0.03 -17.96 12.69
C ARG A 46 -0.15 -18.96 11.58
N MET A 47 0.71 -18.88 10.60
CA MET A 47 0.73 -19.78 9.46
C MET A 47 2.16 -20.13 9.09
N VAL A 48 2.37 -21.40 8.82
CA VAL A 48 3.61 -21.91 8.21
C VAL A 48 3.30 -22.29 6.78
N VAL A 49 4.09 -21.77 5.84
CA VAL A 49 4.02 -22.13 4.43
C VAL A 49 5.30 -22.90 4.05
N LEU A 50 5.15 -24.12 3.62
CA LEU A 50 6.26 -24.93 3.15
C LEU A 50 6.55 -24.67 1.67
N SER A 51 7.82 -24.56 1.33
CA SER A 51 8.34 -24.26 0.01
C SER A 51 9.70 -24.93 -0.20
N GLY A 52 10.36 -24.61 -1.29
CA GLY A 52 11.70 -25.13 -1.61
C GLY A 52 11.81 -25.46 -3.09
N GLY A 53 12.16 -26.72 -3.43
CA GLY A 53 11.91 -27.28 -4.73
C GLY A 53 10.42 -27.60 -4.86
N GLU A 54 10.04 -28.84 -4.51
CA GLU A 54 8.62 -29.22 -4.42
C GLU A 54 8.32 -29.88 -3.06
N PRO A 55 7.64 -29.18 -2.15
CA PRO A 55 7.40 -29.72 -0.80
C PRO A 55 6.51 -30.96 -0.79
N THR A 56 5.65 -31.15 -1.79
CA THR A 56 4.69 -32.26 -1.81
C THR A 56 5.30 -33.61 -2.16
N ILE A 57 6.54 -33.66 -2.67
CA ILE A 57 7.26 -34.93 -2.86
C ILE A 57 7.96 -35.43 -1.58
N ARG A 58 7.99 -34.61 -0.53
CA ARG A 58 8.59 -34.97 0.75
C ARG A 58 7.66 -35.95 1.50
N PRO A 59 8.15 -37.12 1.88
CA PRO A 59 7.32 -38.11 2.58
C PRO A 59 6.86 -37.65 3.96
N GLU A 60 7.55 -36.66 4.55
CA GLU A 60 7.24 -36.10 5.86
C GLU A 60 6.12 -35.03 5.80
N LEU A 61 5.68 -34.62 4.62
CA LEU A 61 4.74 -33.49 4.45
C LEU A 61 3.53 -33.56 5.39
N LEU A 62 2.83 -34.71 5.44
CA LEU A 62 1.63 -34.84 6.29
C LEU A 62 1.96 -34.80 7.79
N LYS A 63 3.16 -35.25 8.19
CA LYS A 63 3.62 -35.15 9.57
C LYS A 63 3.91 -33.70 9.95
N TRP A 64 4.55 -32.93 9.06
CA TRP A 64 4.79 -31.52 9.28
C TRP A 64 3.48 -30.72 9.34
N ALA A 65 2.54 -30.97 8.42
CA ALA A 65 1.22 -30.34 8.45
C ALA A 65 0.46 -30.65 9.74
N GLU A 66 0.51 -31.88 10.23
CA GLU A 66 -0.07 -32.28 11.51
C GLU A 66 0.61 -31.59 12.70
N HIS A 67 1.93 -31.43 12.65
CA HIS A 67 2.67 -30.72 13.68
C HIS A 67 2.29 -29.24 13.74
N VAL A 68 2.18 -28.57 12.58
CA VAL A 68 1.68 -27.19 12.48
C VAL A 68 0.28 -27.07 13.10
N ALA A 69 -0.63 -27.99 12.76
CA ALA A 69 -1.99 -27.98 13.28
C ALA A 69 -2.05 -28.18 14.81
N ARG A 70 -1.17 -29.04 15.37
CA ARG A 70 -1.05 -29.24 16.84
C ARG A 70 -0.56 -28.00 17.58
N LEU A 71 0.22 -27.16 16.92
CA LEU A 71 0.66 -25.87 17.43
C LEU A 71 -0.37 -24.75 17.25
N ASP A 72 -1.60 -25.09 16.83
CA ASP A 72 -2.68 -24.15 16.53
C ASP A 72 -2.26 -23.06 15.52
N MET A 73 -1.58 -23.49 14.46
CA MET A 73 -1.24 -22.67 13.30
C MET A 73 -1.94 -23.17 12.06
N ASP A 74 -2.13 -22.32 11.09
CA ASP A 74 -2.58 -22.69 9.76
C ASP A 74 -1.40 -23.17 8.90
N PHE A 75 -1.72 -23.97 7.89
CA PHE A 75 -0.76 -24.56 6.99
C PHE A 75 -0.92 -24.02 5.57
N GLY A 76 0.18 -23.87 4.85
CA GLY A 76 0.20 -23.44 3.47
C GLY A 76 1.30 -24.09 2.65
N LEU A 77 1.19 -23.99 1.33
CA LEU A 77 2.14 -24.56 0.36
C LEU A 77 2.47 -23.56 -0.76
N VAL A 78 3.73 -23.54 -1.16
CA VAL A 78 4.16 -23.08 -2.49
C VAL A 78 4.54 -24.34 -3.26
N THR A 79 3.82 -24.66 -4.34
CA THR A 79 3.89 -25.98 -4.99
C THR A 79 3.63 -25.91 -6.49
N ASN A 80 4.20 -26.85 -7.24
CA ASN A 80 3.82 -27.10 -8.63
C ASN A 80 2.48 -27.85 -8.77
N GLY A 81 1.93 -28.35 -7.67
CA GLY A 81 0.61 -28.95 -7.59
C GLY A 81 0.50 -30.40 -8.08
N ARG A 82 1.52 -30.99 -8.68
CA ARG A 82 1.42 -32.31 -9.30
C ARG A 82 0.84 -33.37 -8.37
N VAL A 83 1.35 -33.45 -7.13
CA VAL A 83 0.83 -34.39 -6.11
C VAL A 83 -0.57 -34.02 -5.62
N LEU A 84 -0.97 -32.74 -5.70
CA LEU A 84 -2.31 -32.28 -5.35
C LEU A 84 -3.36 -32.62 -6.41
N SER A 85 -2.97 -33.20 -7.53
CA SER A 85 -3.90 -33.81 -8.49
C SER A 85 -4.66 -35.00 -7.91
N TYR A 86 -4.13 -35.61 -6.84
CA TYR A 86 -4.80 -36.67 -6.11
C TYR A 86 -5.74 -36.08 -5.05
N PRO A 87 -7.09 -36.21 -5.21
CA PRO A 87 -8.06 -35.58 -4.30
C PRO A 87 -7.85 -35.96 -2.83
N LYS A 88 -7.44 -37.21 -2.57
CA LYS A 88 -7.20 -37.71 -1.21
C LYS A 88 -6.08 -36.94 -0.49
N VAL A 89 -5.02 -36.57 -1.19
CA VAL A 89 -3.94 -35.77 -0.62
C VAL A 89 -4.45 -34.39 -0.22
N VAL A 90 -5.25 -33.75 -1.06
CA VAL A 90 -5.87 -32.45 -0.75
C VAL A 90 -6.78 -32.56 0.46
N GLU A 91 -7.63 -33.59 0.54
CA GLU A 91 -8.49 -33.85 1.71
C GLU A 91 -7.67 -34.00 3.00
N ASP A 92 -6.60 -34.77 2.95
CA ASP A 92 -5.73 -35.01 4.11
C ASP A 92 -5.02 -33.73 4.58
N LEU A 93 -4.64 -32.86 3.65
CA LEU A 93 -4.04 -31.55 3.96
C LEU A 93 -5.07 -30.55 4.49
N VAL A 94 -6.28 -30.50 3.91
CA VAL A 94 -7.38 -29.65 4.39
C VAL A 94 -7.79 -30.04 5.82
N ALA A 95 -7.85 -31.34 6.12
CA ALA A 95 -8.07 -31.83 7.48
C ALA A 95 -6.99 -31.38 8.47
N ARG A 96 -5.80 -31.01 7.98
CA ARG A 96 -4.67 -30.47 8.75
C ARG A 96 -4.52 -28.95 8.60
N ARG A 97 -5.63 -28.25 8.34
CA ARG A 97 -5.71 -26.79 8.27
C ARG A 97 -4.95 -26.17 7.08
N LEU A 98 -4.93 -26.83 5.92
CA LEU A 98 -4.46 -26.18 4.69
C LEU A 98 -5.35 -24.97 4.38
N LYS A 99 -4.79 -23.77 4.42
CA LYS A 99 -5.49 -22.50 4.23
C LYS A 99 -4.89 -21.61 3.14
N TYR A 100 -3.69 -21.92 2.68
CA TYR A 100 -2.99 -21.13 1.67
C TYR A 100 -2.29 -22.04 0.67
N VAL A 101 -2.47 -21.79 -0.63
CA VAL A 101 -1.73 -22.46 -1.70
C VAL A 101 -1.30 -21.44 -2.76
N TYR A 102 -0.01 -21.41 -3.04
CA TYR A 102 0.57 -20.69 -4.15
C TYR A 102 0.98 -21.72 -5.21
N LEU A 103 0.11 -21.88 -6.22
CA LEU A 103 0.20 -22.93 -7.23
C LEU A 103 0.92 -22.41 -8.46
N SER A 104 1.97 -23.09 -8.89
CA SER A 104 2.69 -22.76 -10.12
C SER A 104 1.99 -23.36 -11.35
N LEU A 105 1.52 -22.49 -12.25
CA LEU A 105 0.92 -22.91 -13.53
C LEU A 105 1.31 -21.90 -14.61
N HIS A 106 2.16 -22.32 -15.56
CA HIS A 106 2.87 -21.41 -16.47
C HIS A 106 2.32 -21.36 -17.90
N GLY A 107 1.16 -21.96 -18.13
CA GLY A 107 0.46 -21.93 -19.42
C GLY A 107 -0.96 -22.49 -19.31
N GLY A 108 -1.86 -22.05 -20.16
CA GLY A 108 -3.24 -22.52 -20.25
C GLY A 108 -3.41 -23.82 -21.05
N SER A 109 -2.34 -24.38 -21.55
CA SER A 109 -2.32 -25.64 -22.32
C SER A 109 -1.09 -26.48 -21.98
N ALA A 110 -1.18 -27.80 -22.20
CA ALA A 110 -0.07 -28.73 -21.98
C ALA A 110 1.18 -28.33 -22.78
N LYS A 111 1.00 -27.86 -24.01
CA LYS A 111 2.09 -27.41 -24.87
C LYS A 111 2.91 -26.30 -24.22
N VAL A 112 2.26 -25.29 -23.64
CA VAL A 112 2.93 -24.12 -23.05
C VAL A 112 3.46 -24.46 -21.65
N HIS A 113 2.64 -25.05 -20.81
CA HIS A 113 3.04 -25.37 -19.44
C HIS A 113 4.22 -26.36 -19.40
N ASN A 114 4.12 -27.48 -20.15
CA ASN A 114 5.15 -28.52 -20.16
C ASN A 114 6.49 -28.01 -20.73
N LEU A 115 6.43 -27.09 -21.72
CA LEU A 115 7.62 -26.39 -22.22
C LEU A 115 8.32 -25.60 -21.10
N MET A 116 7.53 -24.88 -20.29
CA MET A 116 8.05 -24.04 -19.20
C MET A 116 8.68 -24.86 -18.08
N VAL A 117 8.01 -25.93 -17.65
CA VAL A 117 8.48 -26.77 -16.53
C VAL A 117 9.38 -27.92 -16.98
N ARG A 118 9.51 -28.16 -18.27
CA ARG A 118 10.30 -29.25 -18.90
C ARG A 118 9.95 -30.64 -18.34
N SER A 119 8.66 -30.84 -18.08
CA SER A 119 8.07 -32.07 -17.58
C SER A 119 6.66 -32.21 -18.18
N ASP A 120 6.18 -33.42 -18.30
CA ASP A 120 4.77 -33.67 -18.63
C ASP A 120 3.94 -33.55 -17.36
N ALA A 121 3.49 -32.32 -17.06
CA ALA A 121 2.95 -31.96 -15.75
C ALA A 121 1.60 -31.20 -15.82
N PHE A 122 1.18 -30.75 -17.01
CA PHE A 122 0.01 -29.89 -17.12
C PHE A 122 -1.25 -30.48 -16.51
N ASP A 123 -1.58 -31.74 -16.87
CA ASP A 123 -2.82 -32.38 -16.42
C ASP A 123 -2.84 -32.56 -14.89
N GLU A 124 -1.66 -32.84 -14.28
CA GLU A 124 -1.50 -32.94 -12.85
C GLU A 124 -1.63 -31.57 -12.17
N SER A 125 -0.88 -30.56 -12.62
CA SER A 125 -0.93 -29.20 -12.03
C SER A 125 -2.30 -28.55 -12.20
N PHE A 126 -2.93 -28.74 -13.34
CA PHE A 126 -4.28 -28.25 -13.59
C PHE A 126 -5.34 -29.06 -12.81
N GLY A 127 -5.09 -30.34 -12.61
CA GLY A 127 -5.87 -31.20 -11.71
C GLY A 127 -5.85 -30.70 -10.26
N ALA A 128 -4.69 -30.22 -9.79
CA ALA A 128 -4.59 -29.60 -8.48
C ALA A 128 -5.46 -28.35 -8.35
N LEU A 129 -5.50 -27.49 -9.35
CA LEU A 129 -6.36 -26.29 -9.36
C LEU A 129 -7.82 -26.68 -9.15
N ARG A 130 -8.30 -27.70 -9.86
CA ARG A 130 -9.68 -28.25 -9.70
C ARG A 130 -9.94 -28.79 -8.30
N ASN A 131 -8.98 -29.49 -7.72
CA ASN A 131 -9.13 -30.12 -6.40
C ASN A 131 -9.08 -29.11 -5.25
N LEU A 132 -8.41 -27.98 -5.43
CA LEU A 132 -8.22 -26.94 -4.40
C LEU A 132 -9.37 -25.94 -4.38
N THR A 133 -10.00 -25.67 -5.53
CA THR A 133 -11.10 -24.70 -5.68
C THR A 133 -12.34 -25.12 -4.88
N GLY A 134 -13.07 -24.15 -4.31
CA GLY A 134 -14.30 -24.37 -3.53
C GLY A 134 -14.07 -24.90 -2.12
N ARG A 135 -12.81 -24.91 -1.62
CA ARG A 135 -12.47 -25.45 -0.29
C ARG A 135 -12.14 -24.39 0.77
N GLY A 136 -12.37 -23.11 0.45
CA GLY A 136 -12.08 -22.01 1.38
C GLY A 136 -10.56 -21.83 1.63
N ILE A 137 -9.74 -22.13 0.62
CA ILE A 137 -8.30 -21.96 0.61
C ILE A 137 -7.98 -20.63 -0.08
N ASP A 138 -7.07 -19.85 0.47
CA ASP A 138 -6.47 -18.71 -0.21
C ASP A 138 -5.55 -19.23 -1.33
N LEU A 139 -6.12 -19.33 -2.55
CA LEU A 139 -5.49 -19.97 -3.70
C LEU A 139 -5.02 -18.93 -4.70
N THR A 140 -3.72 -18.90 -4.96
CA THR A 140 -3.12 -18.10 -6.01
C THR A 140 -2.46 -18.99 -7.06
N VAL A 141 -2.90 -18.88 -8.30
CA VAL A 141 -2.24 -19.45 -9.47
C VAL A 141 -1.18 -18.45 -9.93
N ASN A 142 0.09 -18.82 -9.88
CA ASN A 142 1.20 -17.97 -10.32
C ASN A 142 1.78 -18.46 -11.64
N CYS A 143 1.84 -17.55 -12.60
CA CYS A 143 2.51 -17.76 -13.88
C CYS A 143 3.79 -16.94 -13.96
N VAL A 144 4.94 -17.59 -14.00
CA VAL A 144 6.21 -16.92 -14.31
C VAL A 144 6.28 -16.68 -15.82
N ILE A 145 6.46 -15.42 -16.20
CA ILE A 145 6.52 -14.97 -17.59
C ILE A 145 7.96 -14.97 -18.08
N THR A 146 8.22 -15.68 -19.16
CA THR A 146 9.50 -15.70 -19.88
C THR A 146 9.26 -15.44 -21.37
N LYS A 147 10.32 -15.36 -22.16
CA LYS A 147 10.21 -15.31 -23.63
C LYS A 147 9.38 -16.45 -24.24
N HIS A 148 9.28 -17.59 -23.52
CA HIS A 148 8.61 -18.78 -24.04
C HIS A 148 7.09 -18.75 -23.93
N ASN A 149 6.54 -18.06 -22.90
CA ASN A 149 5.09 -18.05 -22.64
C ASN A 149 4.45 -16.65 -22.69
N VAL A 150 5.22 -15.57 -22.83
CA VAL A 150 4.70 -14.19 -22.82
C VAL A 150 3.57 -13.94 -23.83
N ARG A 151 3.50 -14.70 -24.90
CA ARG A 151 2.46 -14.59 -25.95
C ARG A 151 1.22 -15.42 -25.67
N HIS A 152 1.19 -16.23 -24.61
CA HIS A 152 0.17 -17.21 -24.28
C HIS A 152 -0.54 -16.91 -22.94
N LEU A 153 -0.43 -15.68 -22.43
CA LEU A 153 -1.02 -15.31 -21.13
C LEU A 153 -2.54 -15.31 -21.17
N ASP A 154 -3.13 -14.91 -22.29
CA ASP A 154 -4.59 -14.92 -22.51
C ASP A 154 -5.17 -16.34 -22.36
N GLU A 155 -4.44 -17.34 -22.88
CA GLU A 155 -4.84 -18.77 -22.81
C GLU A 155 -4.90 -19.25 -21.34
N LEU A 156 -3.93 -18.83 -20.53
CA LEU A 156 -3.91 -19.18 -19.11
C LEU A 156 -5.07 -18.50 -18.36
N VAL A 157 -5.27 -17.21 -18.61
CA VAL A 157 -6.38 -16.47 -17.98
C VAL A 157 -7.72 -17.13 -18.33
N GLU A 158 -7.97 -17.44 -19.62
CA GLU A 158 -9.19 -18.12 -20.06
C GLU A 158 -9.39 -19.48 -19.37
N ALA A 159 -8.32 -20.28 -19.25
CA ALA A 159 -8.36 -21.58 -18.60
C ALA A 159 -8.73 -21.48 -17.10
N CYS A 160 -8.40 -20.35 -16.47
CA CYS A 160 -8.66 -20.12 -15.04
C CYS A 160 -10.03 -19.46 -14.76
N LEU A 161 -10.73 -18.91 -15.75
CA LEU A 161 -11.97 -18.14 -15.55
C LEU A 161 -13.12 -18.89 -14.84
N VAL A 162 -13.09 -20.20 -14.82
CA VAL A 162 -14.12 -21.03 -14.16
C VAL A 162 -13.87 -21.20 -12.66
N TYR A 163 -12.74 -20.74 -12.16
CA TYR A 163 -12.30 -20.88 -10.77
C TYR A 163 -12.40 -19.54 -10.05
N GLU A 164 -13.64 -19.12 -9.75
CA GLU A 164 -13.96 -17.77 -9.28
C GLU A 164 -13.33 -17.40 -7.92
N ASP A 165 -13.01 -18.38 -7.09
CA ASP A 165 -12.36 -18.18 -5.77
C ASP A 165 -10.84 -18.19 -5.84
N ALA A 166 -10.25 -18.39 -7.02
CA ALA A 166 -8.82 -18.31 -7.22
C ALA A 166 -8.36 -16.88 -7.54
N LYS A 167 -7.07 -16.64 -7.33
CA LYS A 167 -6.34 -15.48 -7.85
C LYS A 167 -5.43 -15.95 -8.96
N VAL A 168 -5.34 -15.20 -10.06
CA VAL A 168 -4.43 -15.50 -11.18
C VAL A 168 -3.41 -14.38 -11.28
N LYS A 169 -2.16 -14.70 -11.00
CA LYS A 169 -1.04 -13.78 -10.98
C LYS A 169 -0.11 -14.01 -12.15
N LEU A 170 0.16 -12.97 -12.91
CA LEU A 170 1.09 -12.92 -14.02
C LEU A 170 2.39 -12.23 -13.55
N SER A 171 3.44 -13.00 -13.29
CA SER A 171 4.69 -12.53 -12.69
C SER A 171 5.83 -12.56 -13.69
N MET A 172 6.52 -11.43 -13.91
CA MET A 172 7.75 -11.41 -14.72
C MET A 172 8.81 -12.31 -14.08
N VAL A 173 9.55 -13.03 -14.92
CA VAL A 173 10.68 -13.84 -14.46
C VAL A 173 11.71 -12.97 -13.73
N GLU A 174 12.17 -13.47 -12.60
CA GLU A 174 13.16 -12.81 -11.76
C GLU A 174 14.58 -13.19 -12.22
N PRO A 175 15.51 -12.22 -12.35
CA PRO A 175 16.91 -12.51 -12.66
C PRO A 175 17.63 -13.07 -11.43
N LYS A 176 17.30 -14.32 -11.08
CA LYS A 176 17.84 -15.05 -9.94
C LYS A 176 17.93 -16.55 -10.27
N GLY A 177 19.00 -17.21 -9.86
CA GLY A 177 19.22 -18.63 -10.16
C GLY A 177 19.20 -18.92 -11.66
N GLY A 178 18.27 -19.76 -12.11
CA GLY A 178 18.12 -20.07 -13.53
C GLY A 178 17.74 -18.86 -14.40
N GLY A 179 16.94 -17.95 -13.84
CA GLY A 179 16.55 -16.70 -14.52
C GLY A 179 17.73 -15.76 -14.79
N ASP A 180 18.74 -15.77 -13.92
CA ASP A 180 19.98 -15.03 -14.10
C ASP A 180 20.92 -15.77 -15.07
N LYS A 181 21.19 -17.05 -14.83
CA LYS A 181 22.10 -17.87 -15.64
C LYS A 181 21.68 -17.98 -17.12
N LEU A 182 20.39 -18.00 -17.37
CA LEU A 182 19.82 -18.09 -18.71
C LEU A 182 19.11 -16.80 -19.13
N PHE A 183 19.58 -15.67 -18.61
CA PHE A 183 18.97 -14.35 -18.77
C PHE A 183 18.62 -14.07 -20.24
N ASP A 184 19.57 -14.19 -21.13
CA ASP A 184 19.37 -13.91 -22.56
C ASP A 184 18.31 -14.81 -23.22
N HIS A 185 18.10 -16.00 -22.71
CA HIS A 185 17.12 -16.94 -23.24
C HIS A 185 15.73 -16.79 -22.62
N LEU A 186 15.67 -16.35 -21.38
CA LEU A 186 14.44 -16.32 -20.59
C LEU A 186 13.84 -14.92 -20.44
N MET A 187 14.69 -13.89 -20.28
CA MET A 187 14.23 -12.55 -19.91
C MET A 187 13.64 -11.82 -21.14
N PRO A 188 12.31 -11.57 -21.16
CA PRO A 188 11.69 -10.76 -22.21
C PRO A 188 11.92 -9.27 -21.93
N ARG A 189 11.71 -8.42 -22.93
CA ARG A 189 11.71 -6.96 -22.73
C ARG A 189 10.50 -6.56 -21.91
N ILE A 190 10.70 -5.65 -20.95
CA ILE A 190 9.65 -5.25 -20.01
C ILE A 190 8.44 -4.59 -20.70
N GLU A 191 8.67 -3.84 -21.78
CA GLU A 191 7.61 -3.24 -22.58
C GLU A 191 6.73 -4.32 -23.24
N GLU A 192 7.34 -5.41 -23.76
CA GLU A 192 6.58 -6.56 -24.29
C GLU A 192 5.78 -7.25 -23.20
N VAL A 193 6.40 -7.48 -22.03
CA VAL A 193 5.72 -8.10 -20.87
C VAL A 193 4.53 -7.24 -20.46
N ALA A 194 4.74 -5.95 -20.26
CA ALA A 194 3.69 -5.02 -19.84
C ALA A 194 2.51 -5.00 -20.83
N ALA A 195 2.80 -4.91 -22.13
CA ALA A 195 1.75 -4.93 -23.16
C ALA A 195 0.95 -6.23 -23.16
N LYS A 196 1.61 -7.38 -22.96
CA LYS A 196 0.94 -8.69 -22.94
C LYS A 196 0.19 -8.94 -21.64
N VAL A 197 0.75 -8.54 -20.52
CA VAL A 197 0.08 -8.60 -19.21
C VAL A 197 -1.17 -7.71 -19.22
N HIS A 198 -1.03 -6.45 -19.64
CA HIS A 198 -2.17 -5.52 -19.75
C HIS A 198 -3.30 -6.12 -20.59
N ARG A 199 -2.96 -6.64 -21.77
CA ARG A 199 -3.93 -7.30 -22.66
C ARG A 199 -4.61 -8.49 -21.97
N ALA A 200 -3.86 -9.37 -21.31
CA ALA A 200 -4.41 -10.56 -20.66
C ALA A 200 -5.33 -10.19 -19.47
N LEU A 201 -4.97 -9.16 -18.71
CA LEU A 201 -5.78 -8.64 -17.61
C LEU A 201 -7.09 -8.01 -18.14
N GLU A 202 -7.02 -7.16 -19.17
CA GLU A 202 -8.23 -6.58 -19.80
C GLU A 202 -9.13 -7.66 -20.41
N TYR A 203 -8.52 -8.64 -21.07
CA TYR A 203 -9.26 -9.79 -21.60
C TYR A 203 -10.00 -10.53 -20.48
N GLY A 204 -9.31 -10.88 -19.42
CA GLY A 204 -9.90 -11.60 -18.28
C GLY A 204 -11.01 -10.81 -17.61
N LYS A 205 -10.78 -9.51 -17.35
CA LYS A 205 -11.77 -8.60 -16.78
C LYS A 205 -13.06 -8.60 -17.62
N LYS A 206 -12.93 -8.38 -18.91
CA LYS A 206 -14.07 -8.41 -19.85
C LYS A 206 -14.83 -9.76 -19.80
N ARG A 207 -14.10 -10.87 -19.79
CA ARG A 207 -14.70 -12.22 -19.76
C ARG A 207 -15.42 -12.49 -18.42
N ILE A 208 -14.88 -12.01 -17.30
CA ILE A 208 -15.52 -12.09 -15.98
C ILE A 208 -16.83 -11.29 -15.98
N GLU A 209 -16.80 -10.07 -16.48
CA GLU A 209 -17.98 -9.19 -16.61
C GLU A 209 -19.06 -9.82 -17.51
N GLU A 210 -18.70 -10.34 -18.69
CA GLU A 210 -19.61 -11.01 -19.62
C GLU A 210 -20.29 -12.24 -19.01
N ARG A 211 -19.63 -12.92 -18.07
CA ARG A 211 -20.16 -14.08 -17.36
C ARG A 211 -20.99 -13.70 -16.13
N GLY A 212 -20.97 -12.44 -15.70
CA GLY A 212 -21.54 -12.02 -14.44
C GLY A 212 -20.89 -12.70 -13.22
N ALA A 213 -19.63 -13.13 -13.38
CA ALA A 213 -18.85 -13.82 -12.35
C ALA A 213 -18.17 -12.83 -11.40
N LYS A 214 -17.80 -13.31 -10.20
CA LYS A 214 -17.10 -12.48 -9.20
C LYS A 214 -15.57 -12.60 -9.25
N GLY A 215 -15.06 -13.54 -9.99
CA GLY A 215 -13.62 -13.84 -10.10
C GLY A 215 -13.32 -14.70 -11.32
N PRO A 216 -12.10 -15.18 -11.48
CA PRO A 216 -10.97 -15.05 -10.55
C PRO A 216 -10.46 -13.61 -10.40
N VAL A 217 -9.77 -13.32 -9.27
CA VAL A 217 -9.06 -12.06 -9.10
C VAL A 217 -7.80 -12.07 -9.97
N LEU A 218 -7.62 -11.04 -10.79
CA LEU A 218 -6.49 -10.93 -11.71
C LEU A 218 -5.41 -10.03 -11.10
N LEU A 219 -4.17 -10.52 -11.08
CA LEU A 219 -3.04 -9.87 -10.43
C LEU A 219 -1.81 -9.88 -11.36
N HIS A 220 -0.86 -9.00 -11.09
CA HIS A 220 0.43 -9.00 -11.75
C HIS A 220 1.59 -8.78 -10.76
N GLY A 221 2.80 -9.16 -11.14
CA GLY A 221 3.99 -8.96 -10.32
C GLY A 221 5.26 -8.76 -11.16
N GLY A 222 6.23 -8.06 -10.59
CA GLY A 222 7.51 -7.82 -11.25
C GLY A 222 7.48 -6.83 -12.43
N VAL A 223 6.32 -6.21 -12.71
CA VAL A 223 6.17 -5.18 -13.76
C VAL A 223 5.98 -3.83 -13.08
N PRO A 224 6.77 -2.80 -13.44
CA PRO A 224 6.61 -1.45 -12.92
C PRO A 224 5.21 -0.89 -13.19
N LEU A 225 4.63 -0.21 -12.20
CA LEU A 225 3.25 0.29 -12.28
C LEU A 225 3.03 1.28 -13.42
N CYS A 226 4.04 2.07 -13.76
CA CYS A 226 3.98 3.04 -14.86
C CYS A 226 3.80 2.39 -16.25
N LEU A 227 3.97 1.08 -16.36
CA LEU A 227 3.78 0.32 -17.60
C LEU A 227 2.43 -0.41 -17.65
N LEU A 228 1.66 -0.39 -16.56
CA LEU A 228 0.35 -1.05 -16.46
C LEU A 228 -0.72 -0.05 -15.98
N PRO A 229 -0.99 1.01 -16.77
CA PRO A 229 -1.96 2.03 -16.40
C PRO A 229 -3.37 1.43 -16.25
N GLY A 230 -4.02 1.76 -15.12
CA GLY A 230 -5.34 1.25 -14.75
C GLY A 230 -5.31 -0.09 -14.00
N TRP A 231 -4.14 -0.74 -13.92
CA TRP A 231 -3.94 -2.01 -13.22
C TRP A 231 -2.95 -1.89 -12.05
N GLU A 232 -2.66 -0.68 -11.62
CA GLU A 232 -1.76 -0.42 -10.50
C GLU A 232 -2.24 -1.09 -9.20
N HIS A 233 -3.56 -1.18 -9.02
CA HIS A 233 -4.22 -1.83 -7.90
C HIS A 233 -4.06 -3.36 -7.88
N ALA A 234 -3.78 -3.97 -9.02
CA ALA A 234 -3.63 -5.42 -9.18
C ALA A 234 -2.19 -5.90 -8.94
N TYR A 235 -1.29 -5.01 -8.55
CA TYR A 235 0.08 -5.39 -8.19
C TYR A 235 0.11 -6.27 -6.95
N ASP A 236 0.87 -7.36 -7.04
CA ASP A 236 0.98 -8.36 -6.00
C ASP A 236 2.44 -8.80 -5.79
N ASP A 237 2.89 -8.85 -4.54
CA ASP A 237 4.23 -9.28 -4.14
C ASP A 237 4.19 -10.16 -2.88
N LEU A 238 5.34 -10.50 -2.35
CA LEU A 238 5.43 -11.30 -1.12
C LEU A 238 4.82 -10.58 0.10
N ARG A 239 4.82 -9.26 0.11
CA ARG A 239 4.24 -8.44 1.18
C ARG A 239 2.72 -8.50 1.16
N THR A 240 2.10 -8.43 -0.03
CA THR A 240 0.64 -8.59 -0.16
C THR A 240 0.18 -9.97 0.27
N HIS A 241 1.02 -11.00 0.11
CA HIS A 241 0.79 -12.34 0.64
C HIS A 241 1.06 -12.47 2.14
N ARG A 242 1.51 -11.41 2.82
CA ARG A 242 1.79 -11.37 4.27
C ARG A 242 2.88 -12.34 4.73
N PHE A 243 3.85 -12.64 3.91
CA PHE A 243 5.07 -13.29 4.35
C PHE A 243 5.90 -12.28 5.14
N ALA A 244 6.22 -12.63 6.39
CA ALA A 244 7.05 -11.79 7.24
C ALA A 244 8.50 -12.26 7.24
N THR A 245 8.69 -13.56 7.35
CA THR A 245 10.01 -14.15 7.49
C THR A 245 10.14 -15.40 6.64
N MET A 246 11.39 -15.71 6.30
CA MET A 246 11.76 -16.90 5.56
C MET A 246 12.97 -17.56 6.23
N ILE A 247 13.09 -18.89 6.08
CA ILE A 247 14.26 -19.63 6.49
C ILE A 247 14.64 -20.65 5.40
N GLU A 248 15.89 -20.64 5.01
CA GLU A 248 16.46 -21.57 4.03
C GLU A 248 16.92 -22.89 4.72
N VAL A 249 17.24 -23.90 3.90
CA VAL A 249 17.80 -25.17 4.41
C VAL A 249 19.18 -24.92 5.00
N GLY A 250 19.44 -25.44 6.18
CA GLY A 250 20.71 -25.28 6.89
C GLY A 250 20.88 -23.93 7.62
N GLU A 251 19.98 -22.98 7.44
CA GLU A 251 20.03 -21.72 8.17
C GLU A 251 19.47 -21.87 9.59
N PRO A 252 20.15 -21.30 10.60
CA PRO A 252 19.73 -21.44 11.99
C PRO A 252 18.58 -20.48 12.37
N ASP A 253 18.47 -19.34 11.69
CA ASP A 253 17.54 -18.28 12.04
C ASP A 253 16.71 -17.78 10.84
N TYR A 254 15.50 -17.29 11.15
CA TYR A 254 14.65 -16.62 10.19
C TYR A 254 15.20 -15.26 9.80
N PHE A 255 15.04 -14.89 8.53
CA PHE A 255 15.35 -13.57 8.02
C PHE A 255 14.10 -12.95 7.33
N PRO A 256 14.05 -11.59 7.21
CA PRO A 256 12.93 -10.94 6.54
C PRO A 256 12.79 -11.40 5.10
N VAL A 257 11.55 -11.52 4.67
CA VAL A 257 11.26 -11.58 3.24
C VAL A 257 11.35 -10.16 2.69
N ASP A 258 12.39 -9.87 1.96
CA ASP A 258 12.58 -8.60 1.25
C ASP A 258 12.67 -8.80 -0.27
N ASP A 259 12.47 -7.72 -0.98
CA ASP A 259 12.45 -7.64 -2.44
C ASP A 259 13.63 -6.76 -2.91
N ASP A 260 14.80 -6.93 -2.29
CA ASP A 260 16.00 -6.10 -2.48
C ASP A 260 16.59 -6.16 -3.89
N ASN A 261 16.06 -7.03 -4.74
CA ASN A 261 16.52 -7.19 -6.12
C ASN A 261 15.85 -6.26 -7.12
N LYS A 262 15.11 -5.25 -6.64
CA LYS A 262 14.46 -4.23 -7.49
C LYS A 262 15.01 -2.84 -7.21
N THR A 263 15.00 -2.00 -8.23
CA THR A 263 15.45 -0.62 -8.17
C THR A 263 14.50 0.31 -8.89
N GLN A 264 14.47 1.56 -8.42
CA GLN A 264 13.80 2.68 -9.08
C GLN A 264 14.88 3.65 -9.59
N PRO A 265 15.32 3.53 -10.86
CA PRO A 265 16.38 4.37 -11.40
C PRO A 265 16.06 5.86 -11.21
N GLU A 266 16.92 6.58 -10.48
CA GLU A 266 16.69 7.98 -10.07
C GLU A 266 16.44 8.89 -11.28
N ALA A 267 17.19 8.69 -12.36
CA ALA A 267 17.06 9.49 -13.58
C ALA A 267 15.67 9.42 -14.23
N LYS A 268 14.93 8.33 -14.02
CA LYS A 268 13.59 8.12 -14.58
C LYS A 268 12.49 8.26 -13.52
N CYS A 269 12.72 7.75 -12.32
CA CYS A 269 11.67 7.63 -11.31
C CYS A 269 11.56 8.86 -10.40
N ARG A 270 12.52 9.80 -10.49
CA ARG A 270 12.47 11.04 -9.70
C ARG A 270 11.23 11.86 -10.07
N GLY A 271 10.42 12.16 -9.07
CA GLY A 271 9.18 12.93 -9.26
C GLY A 271 8.02 12.12 -9.88
N CYS A 272 8.20 10.82 -10.11
CA CYS A 272 7.10 9.97 -10.56
C CYS A 272 6.07 9.82 -9.44
N SER A 273 4.79 10.10 -9.74
CA SER A 273 3.69 9.98 -8.77
C SER A 273 3.40 8.55 -8.31
N LEU A 274 3.95 7.56 -9.03
CA LEU A 274 3.88 6.14 -8.67
C LEU A 274 5.08 5.65 -7.86
N ARG A 275 6.06 6.50 -7.55
CA ARG A 275 7.32 6.07 -6.95
C ARG A 275 7.11 5.28 -5.65
N GLY A 276 6.19 5.72 -4.80
CA GLY A 276 5.92 5.05 -3.53
C GLY A 276 5.43 3.62 -3.66
N PRO A 277 4.32 3.37 -4.36
CA PRO A 277 3.77 2.03 -4.48
C PRO A 277 4.48 1.15 -5.50
N CYS A 278 5.27 1.74 -6.41
CA CYS A 278 5.89 1.00 -7.49
C CYS A 278 7.06 0.13 -6.97
N PRO A 279 7.14 -1.15 -7.32
CA PRO A 279 8.28 -1.98 -6.94
C PRO A 279 9.56 -1.57 -7.66
N GLY A 280 9.45 -0.90 -8.81
CA GLY A 280 10.58 -0.65 -9.71
C GLY A 280 10.85 -1.81 -10.67
N LEU A 281 12.04 -1.83 -11.25
CA LEU A 281 12.57 -2.89 -12.11
C LEU A 281 13.53 -3.78 -11.33
N TYR A 282 13.66 -5.03 -11.74
CA TYR A 282 14.76 -5.87 -11.27
C TYR A 282 16.11 -5.25 -11.57
N THR A 283 17.01 -5.23 -10.60
CA THR A 283 18.35 -4.66 -10.74
C THR A 283 19.09 -5.31 -11.91
N GLY A 284 19.11 -6.64 -11.99
CA GLY A 284 19.75 -7.35 -13.10
C GLY A 284 19.12 -7.04 -14.47
N TYR A 285 17.84 -6.64 -14.52
CA TYR A 285 17.23 -6.15 -15.76
C TYR A 285 17.79 -4.78 -16.16
N VAL A 286 17.89 -3.87 -15.19
CA VAL A 286 18.44 -2.52 -15.42
C VAL A 286 19.90 -2.58 -15.84
N ASP A 287 20.68 -3.46 -15.22
CA ASP A 287 22.08 -3.66 -15.57
C ASP A 287 22.25 -4.15 -17.02
N ALA A 288 21.37 -5.03 -17.49
CA ALA A 288 21.43 -5.60 -18.85
C ALA A 288 20.80 -4.71 -19.93
N PHE A 289 19.66 -4.09 -19.63
CA PHE A 289 18.83 -3.41 -20.64
C PHE A 289 18.60 -1.92 -20.36
N GLY A 290 19.08 -1.41 -19.24
CA GLY A 290 18.82 -0.03 -18.83
C GLY A 290 17.37 0.19 -18.37
N SER A 291 16.98 1.45 -18.31
CA SER A 291 15.67 1.88 -17.79
C SER A 291 14.84 2.70 -18.80
N GLU A 292 15.24 2.70 -20.08
CA GLU A 292 14.62 3.57 -21.09
C GLU A 292 13.17 3.20 -21.41
N GLU A 293 12.76 1.99 -21.11
CA GLU A 293 11.39 1.52 -21.32
C GLU A 293 10.41 2.01 -20.24
N LEU A 294 10.90 2.54 -19.12
CA LEU A 294 10.03 3.11 -18.09
C LEU A 294 9.28 4.34 -18.62
N ARG A 295 8.03 4.49 -18.19
CA ARG A 295 7.13 5.58 -18.55
C ARG A 295 6.66 6.31 -17.28
N PRO A 296 7.53 7.10 -16.64
CA PRO A 296 7.18 7.79 -15.41
C PRO A 296 5.89 8.59 -15.56
N VAL A 297 5.09 8.59 -14.50
CA VAL A 297 3.81 9.28 -14.47
C VAL A 297 3.95 10.51 -13.60
N TYR A 298 3.60 11.66 -14.16
CA TYR A 298 3.61 12.94 -13.48
C TYR A 298 2.18 13.49 -13.45
N ASP A 299 1.76 14.02 -12.32
CA ASP A 299 0.44 14.68 -12.13
C ASP A 299 -0.79 13.84 -12.53
N ARG A 300 -0.66 12.53 -12.51
CA ARG A 300 -1.77 11.63 -12.78
C ARG A 300 -2.39 11.13 -11.49
N PRO A 301 -3.74 11.17 -11.40
CA PRO A 301 -4.46 10.41 -10.40
C PRO A 301 -4.23 8.92 -10.67
N VAL A 302 -3.71 8.21 -9.72
CA VAL A 302 -3.39 6.81 -9.90
C VAL A 302 -4.42 5.98 -9.16
N GLY A 303 -5.11 5.11 -9.91
CA GLY A 303 -5.81 3.96 -9.33
C GLY A 303 -4.78 3.07 -8.63
N ASN A 304 -5.08 2.55 -7.48
CA ASN A 304 -4.11 2.45 -6.44
C ASN A 304 -3.78 1.01 -6.04
N SER A 305 -2.55 0.58 -6.16
CA SER A 305 -2.06 -0.57 -5.40
C SER A 305 -2.15 -0.35 -3.88
N TYR A 306 -2.17 0.90 -3.42
CA TYR A 306 -2.51 1.24 -2.04
C TYR A 306 -3.97 0.95 -1.67
N ASP A 307 -4.90 0.94 -2.59
CA ASP A 307 -6.30 0.67 -2.26
C ASP A 307 -6.50 -0.76 -1.78
N TYR A 308 -5.84 -1.69 -2.45
CA TYR A 308 -5.83 -3.07 -1.98
C TYR A 308 -5.19 -3.20 -0.59
N THR A 309 -4.12 -2.48 -0.34
CA THR A 309 -3.46 -2.44 0.96
C THR A 309 -4.22 -1.59 1.98
N PHE A 310 -4.95 -0.58 1.54
CA PHE A 310 -5.75 0.28 2.41
C PHE A 310 -6.97 -0.44 2.97
N GLU A 311 -7.65 -1.28 2.21
CA GLU A 311 -8.71 -2.17 2.73
C GLU A 311 -8.15 -3.12 3.79
N GLN A 312 -6.93 -3.63 3.59
CA GLN A 312 -6.25 -4.46 4.59
C GLN A 312 -5.84 -3.68 5.83
N LEU A 313 -5.58 -2.38 5.70
CA LEU A 313 -5.20 -1.49 6.80
C LEU A 313 -6.31 -1.20 7.78
N VAL A 314 -7.53 -1.18 7.30
CA VAL A 314 -8.72 -0.86 8.09
C VAL A 314 -9.29 -2.13 8.73
N ARG A 315 -8.62 -3.25 8.64
CA ARG A 315 -9.05 -4.47 9.32
C ARG A 315 -9.03 -4.26 10.83
N THR A 316 -10.22 -4.02 11.34
CA THR A 316 -10.53 -3.99 12.78
C THR A 316 -10.96 -5.37 13.29
N ASP A 317 -10.99 -6.37 12.40
CA ASP A 317 -11.47 -7.73 12.68
C ASP A 317 -10.40 -8.66 13.27
N VAL A 318 -9.16 -8.19 13.42
CA VAL A 318 -8.11 -8.96 14.07
C VAL A 318 -8.19 -8.70 15.57
N PRO A 319 -8.59 -9.68 16.38
CA PRO A 319 -8.70 -9.49 17.82
C PRO A 319 -7.33 -9.17 18.42
N PRO A 320 -7.25 -8.26 19.40
CA PRO A 320 -6.03 -8.02 20.16
C PRO A 320 -5.64 -9.29 20.93
N LEU A 321 -4.36 -9.43 21.26
CA LEU A 321 -3.91 -10.46 22.22
C LEU A 321 -4.51 -10.20 23.59
N ALA A 322 -4.79 -11.25 24.34
CA ALA A 322 -5.22 -11.13 25.73
C ALA A 322 -4.20 -10.32 26.55
N GLY A 323 -4.69 -9.35 27.30
CA GLY A 323 -3.86 -8.38 28.04
C GLY A 323 -3.31 -7.23 27.21
N HIS A 324 -3.73 -7.13 25.93
CA HIS A 324 -3.33 -6.07 25.01
C HIS A 324 -4.53 -5.48 24.26
N GLU A 325 -5.72 -5.56 24.83
CA GLU A 325 -7.00 -5.22 24.22
C GLU A 325 -7.02 -3.79 23.66
N ASP A 326 -6.37 -2.86 24.37
CA ASP A 326 -6.26 -1.45 23.99
C ASP A 326 -5.00 -1.15 23.14
N CYS A 327 -4.16 -2.15 22.87
CA CYS A 327 -2.92 -1.94 22.16
C CYS A 327 -3.10 -2.01 20.64
N PRO A 328 -2.96 -0.91 19.89
CA PRO A 328 -3.09 -0.89 18.44
C PRO A 328 -1.89 -1.52 17.72
N VAL A 329 -0.78 -1.76 18.40
CA VAL A 329 0.45 -2.34 17.83
C VAL A 329 0.36 -3.86 17.74
N ARG A 330 -0.47 -4.49 18.55
CA ARG A 330 -0.55 -5.94 18.70
C ARG A 330 -1.84 -6.60 18.20
N PRO A 331 -2.48 -6.14 17.13
CA PRO A 331 -3.46 -7.01 16.48
C PRO A 331 -2.70 -8.19 15.91
N THR A 332 -2.99 -9.36 16.42
CA THR A 332 -2.37 -10.60 15.95
C THR A 332 -2.64 -10.83 14.47
N GLY A 333 -1.63 -11.27 13.73
CA GLY A 333 -1.74 -11.60 12.31
C GLY A 333 -1.47 -10.46 11.34
N LEU A 334 -1.10 -9.29 11.82
CA LEU A 334 -0.61 -8.22 10.95
C LEU A 334 0.90 -8.40 10.68
N SER A 335 1.30 -8.19 9.44
CA SER A 335 2.72 -8.04 9.09
C SER A 335 3.27 -6.75 9.72
N PRO A 336 4.60 -6.58 9.84
CA PRO A 336 5.19 -5.31 10.25
C PRO A 336 4.70 -4.14 9.39
N TRP A 337 4.52 -4.35 8.09
CA TRP A 337 3.92 -3.39 7.16
C TRP A 337 2.49 -3.03 7.55
N ASP A 338 1.61 -4.01 7.67
CA ASP A 338 0.20 -3.80 8.03
C ASP A 338 0.07 -3.18 9.42
N ARG A 339 0.93 -3.57 10.36
CA ARG A 339 0.98 -3.00 11.70
C ARG A 339 1.34 -1.52 11.66
N GLY A 340 2.39 -1.17 10.91
CA GLY A 340 2.80 0.21 10.72
C GLY A 340 1.67 1.07 10.22
N ARG A 341 1.04 0.64 9.16
CA ARG A 341 -0.09 1.34 8.56
C ARG A 341 -1.31 1.38 9.48
N HIS A 342 -1.61 0.28 10.20
CA HIS A 342 -2.69 0.24 11.19
C HIS A 342 -2.52 1.30 12.27
N LEU A 343 -1.29 1.48 12.76
CA LEU A 343 -1.00 2.53 13.73
C LEU A 343 -1.27 3.94 13.19
N PHE A 344 -0.90 4.22 11.97
CA PHE A 344 -1.21 5.51 11.35
C PHE A 344 -2.71 5.72 11.19
N VAL A 345 -3.44 4.71 10.76
CA VAL A 345 -4.91 4.80 10.64
C VAL A 345 -5.56 5.05 12.00
N ARG A 346 -5.15 4.31 13.04
CA ARG A 346 -5.74 4.45 14.37
C ARG A 346 -5.40 5.77 15.06
N ASN A 347 -4.18 6.22 14.91
CA ASN A 347 -3.71 7.44 15.54
C ASN A 347 -3.90 8.68 14.67
N GLY A 348 -4.15 8.45 13.37
CA GLY A 348 -4.47 9.50 12.42
C GLY A 348 -3.45 10.63 12.41
N PRO A 349 -3.93 11.87 12.22
CA PRO A 349 -3.06 13.05 12.16
C PRO A 349 -2.22 13.31 13.42
N ARG A 350 -2.57 12.70 14.56
CA ARG A 350 -1.80 12.87 15.81
C ARG A 350 -0.36 12.40 15.71
N LEU A 351 -0.12 11.37 14.92
CA LEU A 351 1.24 10.88 14.69
C LEU A 351 1.97 11.69 13.62
N GLY A 352 1.22 12.41 12.77
CA GLY A 352 1.81 13.15 11.67
C GLY A 352 2.79 12.30 10.89
N ARG A 353 3.99 12.81 10.69
CA ARG A 353 5.11 12.10 10.06
C ARG A 353 5.90 11.18 11.02
N TYR A 354 5.52 11.15 12.29
CA TYR A 354 6.21 10.36 13.29
C TYR A 354 5.50 9.04 13.54
N TRP A 355 6.28 8.07 13.90
CA TRP A 355 5.81 6.72 14.00
C TRP A 355 6.47 5.97 15.16
N ALA A 356 5.72 5.07 15.73
CA ALA A 356 6.22 4.17 16.75
C ALA A 356 7.31 3.23 16.19
N GLY A 357 8.26 2.89 16.93
CA GLY A 357 9.10 1.78 16.58
C GLY A 357 10.54 2.11 16.22
N THR A 358 11.23 2.79 17.09
CA THR A 358 12.61 3.16 16.82
C THR A 358 13.62 2.58 17.79
N ARG A 359 13.17 1.69 18.65
CA ARG A 359 13.99 1.28 19.77
C ARG A 359 15.21 0.48 19.40
N ASP A 360 15.02 -0.54 18.63
CA ASP A 360 16.09 -1.40 18.19
C ASP A 360 15.82 -1.86 16.76
N PHE A 361 16.67 -1.45 15.87
CA PHE A 361 16.57 -1.80 14.46
C PHE A 361 17.23 -3.13 14.12
N ASN A 362 17.73 -3.85 15.11
CA ASN A 362 18.21 -5.21 14.94
C ASN A 362 17.09 -6.24 15.07
N ASP A 363 15.96 -5.85 15.67
CA ASP A 363 14.76 -6.66 15.59
C ASP A 363 14.21 -6.67 14.16
N LEU A 364 13.94 -7.87 13.65
CA LEU A 364 13.53 -8.09 12.27
C LEU A 364 12.25 -7.35 11.92
N GLU A 365 11.26 -7.48 12.76
CA GLU A 365 9.95 -6.90 12.62
C GLU A 365 10.00 -5.36 12.70
N MET A 366 10.90 -4.86 13.57
CA MET A 366 11.19 -3.45 13.70
C MET A 366 11.83 -2.87 12.44
N ARG A 367 12.81 -3.56 11.89
CA ARG A 367 13.52 -3.12 10.69
C ARG A 367 12.57 -2.97 9.51
N GLU A 368 11.68 -3.93 9.29
CA GLU A 368 10.70 -3.85 8.23
C GLU A 368 9.66 -2.75 8.46
N THR A 369 9.18 -2.60 9.68
CA THR A 369 8.29 -1.51 10.04
C THR A 369 8.95 -0.17 9.77
N LYS A 370 10.21 0.00 10.17
CA LYS A 370 11.01 1.22 9.90
C LYS A 370 11.15 1.49 8.40
N ASN A 371 11.50 0.47 7.62
CA ASN A 371 11.69 0.63 6.18
C ASN A 371 10.38 1.06 5.50
N THR A 372 9.27 0.45 5.88
CA THR A 372 7.95 0.83 5.41
C THR A 372 7.63 2.28 5.71
N LEU A 373 7.87 2.71 6.94
CA LEU A 373 7.55 4.06 7.37
C LEU A 373 8.49 5.09 6.77
N ALA A 374 9.78 4.75 6.65
CA ALA A 374 10.75 5.61 5.95
C ALA A 374 10.34 5.79 4.49
N GLN A 375 9.87 4.73 3.81
CA GLN A 375 9.38 4.82 2.45
C GLN A 375 8.14 5.72 2.35
N LEU A 376 7.16 5.53 3.22
CA LEU A 376 5.97 6.40 3.28
C LEU A 376 6.34 7.86 3.54
N TYR A 377 7.31 8.11 4.40
CA TYR A 377 7.80 9.46 4.67
C TYR A 377 8.44 10.10 3.44
N VAL A 378 9.29 9.37 2.73
CA VAL A 378 9.91 9.84 1.48
C VAL A 378 8.85 10.12 0.43
N ASP A 379 7.84 9.26 0.29
CA ASP A 379 6.77 9.40 -0.70
C ASP A 379 5.93 10.67 -0.48
N VAL A 380 5.68 11.02 0.77
CA VAL A 380 4.84 12.20 1.08
C VAL A 380 5.65 13.48 1.30
N SER A 381 6.91 13.38 1.73
CA SER A 381 7.77 14.54 2.04
C SER A 381 8.72 14.92 0.90
N GLY A 382 8.79 14.08 -0.14
CA GLY A 382 9.67 14.27 -1.27
C GLY A 382 11.14 13.87 -1.02
N PRO A 383 11.99 13.96 -2.05
CA PRO A 383 13.33 13.39 -2.05
C PRO A 383 14.33 14.09 -1.11
N LYS A 384 13.95 15.19 -0.46
CA LYS A 384 14.81 15.91 0.49
C LYS A 384 14.76 15.38 1.91
N SER A 385 13.81 14.49 2.19
CA SER A 385 13.62 13.91 3.52
C SER A 385 14.32 12.57 3.59
N ALA A 386 15.57 12.58 4.03
CA ALA A 386 16.32 11.34 4.20
C ALA A 386 15.75 10.47 5.33
N PRO A 387 15.84 9.12 5.22
CA PRO A 387 15.46 8.21 6.29
C PRO A 387 16.10 8.53 7.65
N ASP A 388 17.30 9.11 7.64
CA ASP A 388 18.01 9.54 8.86
C ASP A 388 17.34 10.70 9.57
N ASP A 389 16.71 11.62 8.84
CA ASP A 389 15.94 12.71 9.44
C ASP A 389 14.67 12.20 10.08
N PHE A 390 14.00 11.26 9.43
CA PHE A 390 12.87 10.55 10.01
C PHE A 390 13.23 9.83 11.31
N SER A 391 14.37 9.15 11.35
CA SER A 391 14.85 8.47 12.56
C SER A 391 15.15 9.43 13.71
N LYS A 392 15.63 10.63 13.41
CA LYS A 392 15.88 11.68 14.43
C LYS A 392 14.57 12.21 15.00
N ASP A 393 13.58 12.43 14.14
CA ASP A 393 12.27 12.92 14.56
C ASP A 393 11.56 11.91 15.46
N LEU A 394 11.66 10.63 15.16
CA LEU A 394 11.07 9.57 15.99
C LEU A 394 11.58 9.56 17.43
N ARG A 395 12.80 10.01 17.70
CA ARG A 395 13.35 10.09 19.05
C ARG A 395 12.68 11.17 19.93
N LYS A 396 11.93 12.08 19.33
CA LYS A 396 11.17 13.10 20.04
C LYS A 396 9.83 12.59 20.56
N LEU A 397 9.45 11.35 20.19
CA LEU A 397 8.17 10.77 20.61
C LEU A 397 8.28 10.10 21.97
N GLU A 398 7.25 10.23 22.76
CA GLU A 398 7.08 9.53 24.03
C GLU A 398 6.16 8.33 23.87
N ARG A 399 6.37 7.31 24.68
CA ARG A 399 5.51 6.14 24.70
C ARG A 399 4.13 6.51 25.22
N SER A 400 3.11 5.96 24.56
CA SER A 400 1.72 6.13 25.01
C SER A 400 1.52 5.57 26.43
N PRO A 401 0.71 6.26 27.26
CA PRO A 401 0.36 5.77 28.61
C PRO A 401 -0.23 4.35 28.63
N ILE A 402 -0.89 3.90 27.56
CA ILE A 402 -1.41 2.52 27.48
C ILE A 402 -0.31 1.45 27.48
N CYS A 403 0.94 1.85 27.28
CA CYS A 403 2.10 0.96 27.37
C CYS A 403 2.60 0.74 28.80
N GLU A 404 2.07 1.48 29.77
CA GLU A 404 2.40 1.27 31.17
C GLU A 404 1.83 -0.06 31.66
N GLY A 405 2.68 -0.89 32.24
CA GLY A 405 2.29 -2.22 32.70
C GLY A 405 2.19 -3.30 31.60
N CYS A 406 2.42 -2.96 30.34
CA CYS A 406 2.45 -3.95 29.27
C CYS A 406 3.60 -4.95 29.46
N PRO A 407 3.33 -6.27 29.46
CA PRO A 407 4.36 -7.29 29.68
C PRO A 407 5.41 -7.32 28.56
N ASP A 408 5.05 -6.87 27.35
CA ASP A 408 5.93 -6.86 26.19
C ASP A 408 6.61 -5.50 25.94
N ARG A 409 6.51 -4.59 26.91
CA ARG A 409 6.98 -3.20 26.76
C ARG A 409 8.45 -3.11 26.29
N GLU A 410 9.29 -3.99 26.75
CA GLU A 410 10.73 -3.96 26.42
C GLU A 410 11.02 -4.43 25.00
N GLY A 411 10.34 -5.47 24.54
CA GLY A 411 10.51 -6.04 23.20
C GLY A 411 9.61 -5.45 22.13
N CYS A 412 8.64 -4.62 22.49
CA CYS A 412 7.68 -4.07 21.55
C CYS A 412 8.17 -2.78 20.92
N THR A 413 7.89 -2.60 19.62
CA THR A 413 8.10 -1.34 18.92
C THR A 413 7.37 -0.16 19.56
N GLY A 414 6.29 -0.44 20.26
CA GLY A 414 5.53 0.56 21.00
C GLY A 414 4.57 1.37 20.13
N LEU A 415 3.77 2.15 20.78
CA LEU A 415 2.99 3.24 20.25
C LEU A 415 3.50 4.52 20.88
N TYR A 416 3.81 5.51 20.09
CA TYR A 416 4.31 6.80 20.56
C TYR A 416 3.32 7.90 20.21
N GLU A 417 3.12 8.83 21.09
CA GLU A 417 2.41 10.07 20.83
C GLU A 417 3.42 11.16 20.48
N MET A 418 3.01 12.08 19.61
CA MET A 418 3.93 13.11 19.10
C MET A 418 4.40 14.04 20.22
N GLN A 419 3.51 14.38 21.12
CA GLN A 419 3.82 15.14 22.35
C GLN A 419 2.71 14.91 23.39
N PRO A 420 3.02 15.06 24.67
CA PRO A 420 1.96 15.12 25.68
C PRO A 420 1.05 16.32 25.41
N PRO A 421 -0.19 16.28 25.87
CA PRO A 421 -1.08 17.44 25.84
C PRO A 421 -0.38 18.67 26.44
N ASN A 422 -0.67 19.85 25.88
CA ASN A 422 -0.16 21.10 26.41
C ASN A 422 -0.71 21.39 27.82
N ALA A 423 -0.27 22.47 28.46
CA ALA A 423 -0.73 22.89 29.79
C ALA A 423 -2.26 23.09 29.90
N ALA A 424 -2.96 23.25 28.78
CA ALA A 424 -4.42 23.33 28.71
C ALA A 424 -5.08 21.95 28.47
N GLY A 425 -4.31 20.87 28.44
CA GLY A 425 -4.80 19.52 28.16
C GLY A 425 -5.16 19.24 26.71
N GLN A 426 -4.75 20.09 25.78
CA GLN A 426 -5.00 19.94 24.35
C GLN A 426 -3.89 19.12 23.70
N SER A 427 -4.27 18.17 22.84
CA SER A 427 -3.33 17.49 21.96
C SER A 427 -2.75 18.47 20.92
N VAL A 428 -1.65 18.10 20.27
CA VAL A 428 -1.06 18.90 19.19
C VAL A 428 -2.10 19.21 18.11
N PHE A 429 -2.91 18.23 17.73
CA PHE A 429 -3.97 18.40 16.76
C PHE A 429 -5.03 19.42 17.20
N GLU A 430 -5.49 19.35 18.45
CA GLU A 430 -6.46 20.30 18.98
C GLU A 430 -5.90 21.73 19.08
N ALA A 431 -4.60 21.85 19.40
CA ALA A 431 -3.90 23.12 19.41
C ALA A 431 -3.80 23.73 18.00
N ASP A 432 -3.47 22.93 16.99
CA ASP A 432 -3.45 23.35 15.60
C ASP A 432 -4.82 23.79 15.11
N GLU A 433 -5.84 23.00 15.36
CA GLU A 433 -7.24 23.31 15.04
C GLU A 433 -7.69 24.62 15.70
N ALA A 434 -7.30 24.87 16.93
CA ALA A 434 -7.64 26.11 17.62
C ALA A 434 -7.02 27.35 16.98
N VAL A 435 -5.82 27.24 16.39
CA VAL A 435 -5.18 28.34 15.63
C VAL A 435 -5.98 28.62 14.37
N VAL A 436 -6.34 27.58 13.61
CA VAL A 436 -7.13 27.73 12.37
C VAL A 436 -8.50 28.34 12.67
N ARG A 437 -9.21 27.82 13.69
CA ARG A 437 -10.53 28.34 14.11
C ARG A 437 -10.48 29.81 14.45
N ARG A 438 -9.51 30.27 15.25
CA ARG A 438 -9.36 31.70 15.60
C ARG A 438 -9.19 32.57 14.37
N HIS A 439 -8.39 32.13 13.40
CA HIS A 439 -8.19 32.88 12.17
C HIS A 439 -9.48 32.95 11.33
N VAL A 440 -10.14 31.82 11.11
CA VAL A 440 -11.42 31.75 10.36
C VAL A 440 -12.47 32.66 11.00
N ALA A 441 -12.64 32.59 12.32
CA ALA A 441 -13.58 33.45 13.07
C ALA A 441 -13.27 34.94 12.97
N SER A 442 -12.02 35.32 12.71
CA SER A 442 -11.59 36.71 12.58
C SER A 442 -11.82 37.31 11.20
N LEU A 443 -12.13 36.51 10.17
CA LEU A 443 -12.34 37.00 8.79
C LEU A 443 -13.56 37.92 8.70
N ARG A 444 -13.44 38.92 7.87
CA ARG A 444 -14.50 39.91 7.59
C ARG A 444 -14.58 40.17 6.08
N GLY A 445 -15.66 40.79 5.62
CA GLY A 445 -15.85 41.01 4.18
C GLY A 445 -16.36 39.75 3.46
N ARG A 446 -16.09 39.64 2.18
CA ARG A 446 -16.55 38.52 1.33
C ARG A 446 -15.50 37.41 1.33
N VAL A 447 -15.89 36.26 1.84
CA VAL A 447 -15.00 35.09 1.97
C VAL A 447 -15.45 33.98 1.03
N LEU A 448 -14.51 33.43 0.27
CA LEU A 448 -14.67 32.22 -0.54
C LEU A 448 -14.03 31.06 0.18
N ASP A 449 -14.80 29.99 0.46
CA ASP A 449 -14.34 28.75 1.07
C ASP A 449 -14.35 27.64 0.00
N VAL A 450 -13.16 27.23 -0.44
CA VAL A 450 -12.97 26.34 -1.59
C VAL A 450 -12.77 24.90 -1.14
N GLY A 451 -13.68 24.02 -1.58
CA GLY A 451 -13.73 22.64 -1.11
C GLY A 451 -14.23 22.57 0.32
N CYS A 452 -15.28 23.33 0.63
CA CYS A 452 -15.77 23.49 2.00
C CYS A 452 -16.34 22.18 2.62
N GLY A 453 -16.77 21.23 1.80
CA GLY A 453 -17.23 19.91 2.23
C GLY A 453 -18.27 19.96 3.34
N GLU A 454 -18.00 19.23 4.42
CA GLU A 454 -18.81 19.24 5.65
C GLU A 454 -18.47 20.41 6.60
N MET A 455 -17.60 21.31 6.19
CA MET A 455 -17.05 22.45 6.95
C MET A 455 -16.52 22.04 8.34
N PRO A 456 -15.30 21.53 8.43
CA PRO A 456 -14.73 21.11 9.72
C PRO A 456 -14.61 22.26 10.74
N TYR A 457 -14.71 23.51 10.26
CA TYR A 457 -14.64 24.73 11.08
C TYR A 457 -15.97 25.49 11.12
N VAL A 458 -17.11 24.82 10.96
CA VAL A 458 -18.45 25.41 10.82
C VAL A 458 -18.78 26.44 11.92
N GLU A 459 -18.40 26.19 13.17
CA GLU A 459 -18.68 27.13 14.25
C GLU A 459 -17.87 28.44 14.13
N ALA A 460 -16.61 28.34 13.69
CA ALA A 460 -15.79 29.52 13.40
C ALA A 460 -16.32 30.31 12.18
N VAL A 461 -16.87 29.63 11.19
CA VAL A 461 -17.54 30.25 10.05
C VAL A 461 -18.80 30.99 10.49
N LYS A 462 -19.63 30.38 11.37
CA LYS A 462 -20.80 31.04 11.96
C LYS A 462 -20.42 32.30 12.76
N GLU A 463 -19.33 32.23 13.51
CA GLU A 463 -18.80 33.37 14.26
C GLU A 463 -18.34 34.50 13.32
N ALA A 464 -17.62 34.15 12.23
CA ALA A 464 -17.24 35.13 11.19
C ALA A 464 -18.45 35.80 10.57
N ILE A 465 -19.50 35.06 10.21
CA ILE A 465 -20.76 35.55 9.67
C ILE A 465 -21.47 36.46 10.68
N GLY A 466 -21.54 36.07 11.95
CA GLY A 466 -22.06 36.89 13.03
C GLY A 466 -21.28 38.19 13.24
N GLY A 467 -20.01 38.21 12.88
CA GLY A 467 -19.13 39.38 12.86
C GLY A 467 -19.23 40.23 11.56
N GLY A 468 -20.11 39.88 10.65
CA GLY A 468 -20.38 40.64 9.40
C GLY A 468 -19.67 40.10 8.14
N ALA A 469 -19.06 38.89 8.19
CA ALA A 469 -18.55 38.24 6.98
C ALA A 469 -19.71 37.75 6.08
N VAL A 470 -19.51 37.82 4.76
CA VAL A 470 -20.40 37.19 3.77
C VAL A 470 -19.67 35.98 3.21
N TRP A 471 -20.16 34.79 3.53
CA TRP A 471 -19.46 33.53 3.26
C TRP A 471 -20.00 32.83 2.01
N THR A 472 -19.15 32.44 1.12
CA THR A 472 -19.50 31.61 -0.04
C THR A 472 -18.71 30.34 0.01
N GLY A 473 -19.38 29.21 0.25
CA GLY A 473 -18.76 27.86 0.20
C GLY A 473 -18.99 27.23 -1.17
N ILE A 474 -17.96 26.56 -1.70
CA ILE A 474 -18.05 25.78 -2.94
C ILE A 474 -17.50 24.38 -2.69
N ASP A 475 -18.23 23.35 -3.11
CA ASP A 475 -17.82 21.95 -3.05
C ASP A 475 -18.50 21.16 -4.17
N PRO A 476 -17.82 20.18 -4.82
CA PRO A 476 -18.46 19.36 -5.85
C PRO A 476 -19.52 18.40 -5.32
N ASP A 477 -19.52 18.09 -4.03
CA ASP A 477 -20.46 17.15 -3.40
C ASP A 477 -21.71 17.86 -2.88
N ALA A 478 -22.78 17.84 -3.68
CA ALA A 478 -24.07 18.41 -3.31
C ALA A 478 -24.68 17.81 -2.03
N ALA A 479 -24.40 16.53 -1.74
CA ALA A 479 -24.94 15.87 -0.55
C ALA A 479 -24.27 16.39 0.73
N ARG A 480 -22.98 16.69 0.68
CA ARG A 480 -22.25 17.33 1.80
C ARG A 480 -22.78 18.74 2.05
N LEU A 481 -22.92 19.54 1.00
CA LEU A 481 -23.45 20.90 1.12
C LEU A 481 -24.85 20.94 1.71
N ALA A 482 -25.71 19.96 1.37
CA ALA A 482 -27.08 19.88 1.88
C ALA A 482 -27.16 19.66 3.41
N THR A 483 -26.10 19.21 4.05
CA THR A 483 -26.04 19.01 5.51
C THR A 483 -25.73 20.29 6.28
N LEU A 484 -25.22 21.33 5.61
CA LEU A 484 -24.73 22.55 6.23
C LEU A 484 -25.86 23.54 6.54
N GLN A 485 -25.89 24.04 7.78
CA GLN A 485 -26.82 25.05 8.25
C GLN A 485 -26.03 26.26 8.75
N LEU A 486 -25.83 27.26 7.88
CA LEU A 486 -25.00 28.43 8.17
C LEU A 486 -25.79 29.70 8.48
N GLY A 487 -27.09 29.72 8.17
CA GLY A 487 -27.96 30.89 8.37
C GLY A 487 -27.81 31.99 7.31
N ALA A 488 -28.42 33.15 7.58
CA ALA A 488 -28.33 34.29 6.69
C ALA A 488 -26.92 34.87 6.63
N GLY A 489 -26.40 35.13 5.45
CA GLY A 489 -25.03 35.62 5.21
C GLY A 489 -24.09 34.54 4.61
N ALA A 490 -24.59 33.33 4.41
CA ALA A 490 -23.88 32.26 3.72
C ALA A 490 -24.57 31.86 2.41
N THR A 491 -23.79 31.55 1.41
CA THR A 491 -24.23 30.97 0.13
C THR A 491 -23.41 29.73 -0.13
N LEU A 492 -24.07 28.60 -0.44
CA LEU A 492 -23.39 27.35 -0.80
C LEU A 492 -23.64 27.08 -2.29
N ARG A 493 -22.58 26.72 -3.01
CA ARG A 493 -22.62 26.44 -4.45
C ARG A 493 -21.99 25.06 -4.73
N VAL A 494 -22.68 24.27 -5.54
CA VAL A 494 -22.09 23.05 -6.08
C VAL A 494 -21.14 23.43 -7.21
N GLY A 495 -19.89 23.02 -7.12
CA GLY A 495 -18.88 23.28 -8.13
C GLY A 495 -17.47 22.96 -7.65
N ARG A 496 -16.54 22.97 -8.56
CA ARG A 496 -15.12 22.69 -8.31
C ARG A 496 -14.30 23.97 -8.31
N ALA A 497 -13.14 23.93 -7.68
CA ALA A 497 -12.19 25.05 -7.70
C ALA A 497 -11.79 25.45 -9.12
N GLU A 498 -11.59 24.46 -9.98
CA GLU A 498 -11.19 24.62 -11.38
C GLU A 498 -12.27 25.30 -12.24
N ASP A 499 -13.54 25.23 -11.83
CA ASP A 499 -14.69 25.79 -12.57
C ASP A 499 -15.11 27.17 -12.07
N LEU A 500 -14.38 27.76 -11.10
CA LEU A 500 -14.67 29.11 -10.60
C LEU A 500 -14.65 30.14 -11.73
N ALA A 501 -15.75 30.89 -11.86
CA ALA A 501 -15.92 31.93 -12.85
C ALA A 501 -15.97 33.33 -12.24
N ASP A 502 -15.88 33.43 -10.91
CA ASP A 502 -15.91 34.72 -10.21
C ASP A 502 -14.65 35.55 -10.56
N GLU A 503 -14.81 36.86 -10.72
CA GLU A 503 -13.73 37.80 -11.02
C GLU A 503 -13.73 38.96 -10.04
N ALA A 504 -12.67 39.11 -9.25
CA ALA A 504 -12.48 40.20 -8.28
C ALA A 504 -13.68 40.41 -7.31
N VAL A 505 -14.25 39.30 -6.82
CA VAL A 505 -15.46 39.33 -5.96
C VAL A 505 -15.10 39.25 -4.48
N PHE A 506 -14.10 38.48 -4.12
CA PHE A 506 -13.81 38.11 -2.73
C PHE A 506 -12.65 38.89 -2.14
N ASP A 507 -12.78 39.25 -0.87
CA ASP A 507 -11.71 39.88 -0.10
C ASP A 507 -10.73 38.81 0.43
N HIS A 508 -11.27 37.63 0.73
CA HIS A 508 -10.52 36.51 1.25
C HIS A 508 -10.93 35.20 0.57
N ALA A 509 -9.98 34.30 0.38
CA ALA A 509 -10.24 32.90 0.06
C ALA A 509 -9.59 32.02 1.12
N VAL A 510 -10.24 30.90 1.43
CA VAL A 510 -9.69 29.87 2.32
C VAL A 510 -9.77 28.50 1.64
N VAL A 511 -8.73 27.70 1.80
CA VAL A 511 -8.63 26.30 1.35
C VAL A 511 -8.25 25.52 2.59
N LEU A 512 -9.23 24.93 3.25
CA LEU A 512 -9.07 24.33 4.57
C LEU A 512 -9.17 22.81 4.47
N ARG A 513 -8.02 22.14 4.40
CA ARG A 513 -7.90 20.67 4.27
C ARG A 513 -8.54 20.12 3.00
N SER A 514 -8.56 20.93 1.96
CA SER A 514 -9.14 20.61 0.65
C SER A 514 -8.16 20.77 -0.52
N TYR A 515 -6.96 21.31 -0.26
CA TYR A 515 -5.94 21.54 -1.27
C TYR A 515 -5.51 20.25 -1.99
N ALA A 516 -5.34 19.17 -1.24
CA ALA A 516 -4.97 17.87 -1.79
C ALA A 516 -6.04 17.23 -2.69
N HIS A 517 -7.27 17.78 -2.69
CA HIS A 517 -8.41 17.28 -3.46
C HIS A 517 -8.56 17.92 -4.85
N PHE A 518 -7.84 19.00 -5.14
CA PHE A 518 -7.90 19.63 -6.44
C PHE A 518 -7.42 18.69 -7.55
N GLU A 519 -8.14 18.59 -8.63
CA GLU A 519 -7.70 17.80 -9.78
C GLU A 519 -6.49 18.42 -10.46
N SER A 520 -6.50 19.74 -10.59
CA SER A 520 -5.40 20.54 -11.12
C SER A 520 -5.09 21.69 -10.17
N VAL A 521 -4.11 21.52 -9.28
CA VAL A 521 -3.69 22.58 -8.35
C VAL A 521 -3.34 23.89 -9.06
N PRO A 522 -2.58 23.91 -10.18
CA PRO A 522 -2.29 25.16 -10.89
C PRO A 522 -3.54 25.85 -11.43
N GLU A 523 -4.49 25.07 -11.96
CA GLU A 523 -5.74 25.62 -12.49
C GLU A 523 -6.63 26.18 -11.37
N ALA A 524 -6.82 25.39 -10.30
CA ALA A 524 -7.58 25.81 -9.13
C ALA A 524 -7.02 27.11 -8.53
N LEU A 525 -5.70 27.18 -8.30
CA LEU A 525 -5.06 28.38 -7.77
C LEU A 525 -5.19 29.57 -8.72
N GLY A 526 -5.06 29.37 -10.03
CA GLY A 526 -5.27 30.43 -11.02
C GLY A 526 -6.72 30.95 -11.04
N ARG A 527 -7.70 30.09 -10.80
CA ARG A 527 -9.12 30.48 -10.66
C ARG A 527 -9.37 31.23 -9.35
N ILE A 528 -8.80 30.74 -8.24
CA ILE A 528 -8.90 31.44 -6.95
C ILE A 528 -8.26 32.82 -7.02
N ALA A 529 -7.09 32.96 -7.65
CA ALA A 529 -6.43 34.25 -7.82
C ALA A 529 -7.32 35.26 -8.57
N ARG A 530 -8.01 34.84 -9.64
CA ARG A 530 -8.96 35.70 -10.38
C ARG A 530 -10.20 36.06 -9.58
N ALA A 531 -10.68 35.14 -8.76
CA ALA A 531 -11.87 35.37 -7.92
C ALA A 531 -11.61 36.38 -6.79
N LEU A 532 -10.37 36.52 -6.37
CA LEU A 532 -9.92 37.47 -5.35
C LEU A 532 -9.79 38.89 -5.95
N ARG A 533 -10.11 39.89 -5.14
CA ARG A 533 -9.85 41.29 -5.44
C ARG A 533 -8.33 41.56 -5.45
N PRO A 534 -7.89 42.66 -6.08
CA PRO A 534 -6.51 43.14 -5.90
C PRO A 534 -6.16 43.21 -4.40
N SER A 535 -5.01 42.70 -4.00
CA SER A 535 -4.60 42.51 -2.58
C SER A 535 -5.52 41.62 -1.74
N GLY A 536 -6.44 40.90 -2.34
CA GLY A 536 -7.22 39.84 -1.66
C GLY A 536 -6.32 38.73 -1.15
N THR A 537 -6.64 38.15 0.01
CA THR A 537 -5.80 37.17 0.68
C THR A 537 -6.27 35.74 0.45
N LEU A 538 -5.34 34.83 0.36
CA LEU A 538 -5.57 33.39 0.34
C LEU A 538 -4.91 32.75 1.57
N LEU A 539 -5.68 31.93 2.27
CA LEU A 539 -5.16 31.03 3.28
C LEU A 539 -5.29 29.60 2.80
N VAL A 540 -4.19 28.87 2.77
CA VAL A 540 -4.19 27.43 2.56
C VAL A 540 -3.72 26.75 3.84
N VAL A 541 -4.52 25.84 4.35
CA VAL A 541 -4.18 24.94 5.47
C VAL A 541 -4.45 23.51 5.03
N ASP A 542 -3.45 22.67 5.09
CA ASP A 542 -3.61 21.26 4.76
C ASP A 542 -2.78 20.37 5.69
N ASP A 543 -3.03 19.08 5.62
CA ASP A 543 -2.38 18.09 6.47
C ASP A 543 -0.88 18.01 6.18
N ALA A 544 -0.07 17.93 7.21
CA ALA A 544 1.36 17.62 7.11
C ALA A 544 1.57 16.18 6.58
N PRO A 545 2.80 15.81 6.18
CA PRO A 545 3.11 14.46 5.70
C PRO A 545 2.52 13.37 6.60
N PHE A 546 2.11 12.24 6.01
CA PHE A 546 1.36 11.13 6.62
C PHE A 546 -0.13 11.35 6.90
N ALA A 547 -0.69 12.50 6.64
CA ALA A 547 -2.14 12.66 6.57
C ALA A 547 -2.82 11.75 5.53
N LEU A 548 -2.02 11.09 4.70
CA LEU A 548 -2.43 9.95 3.85
C LEU A 548 -3.12 8.82 4.62
N LEU A 549 -2.67 8.56 5.84
CA LEU A 549 -3.13 7.45 6.65
C LEU A 549 -4.23 7.96 7.58
N ARG A 550 -5.44 7.89 7.11
CA ARG A 550 -6.61 8.49 7.70
C ARG A 550 -7.26 7.59 8.74
N THR A 551 -8.21 8.14 9.49
CA THR A 551 -9.10 7.32 10.32
C THR A 551 -9.89 6.34 9.47
N ALA A 552 -10.41 5.27 10.07
CA ALA A 552 -11.24 4.29 9.39
C ALA A 552 -12.42 4.94 8.63
N ALA A 553 -13.05 5.96 9.23
CA ALA A 553 -14.14 6.69 8.60
C ALA A 553 -13.69 7.49 7.36
N GLN A 554 -12.53 8.13 7.43
CA GLN A 554 -11.94 8.86 6.29
C GLN A 554 -11.54 7.90 5.18
N THR A 555 -10.94 6.76 5.53
CA THR A 555 -10.59 5.70 4.58
C THR A 555 -11.82 5.16 3.88
N ALA A 556 -12.88 4.86 4.61
CA ALA A 556 -14.15 4.38 4.03
C ALA A 556 -14.80 5.42 3.10
N ARG A 557 -14.62 6.72 3.34
CA ARG A 557 -15.04 7.78 2.43
C ARG A 557 -14.17 7.83 1.18
N ALA A 558 -12.85 7.73 1.34
CA ALA A 558 -11.90 7.75 0.23
C ALA A 558 -12.12 6.57 -0.74
N GLN A 559 -12.55 5.41 -0.25
CA GLN A 559 -12.86 4.25 -1.07
C GLN A 559 -14.11 4.41 -1.97
N ARG A 560 -14.91 5.44 -1.77
CA ARG A 560 -16.18 5.64 -2.51
C ARG A 560 -16.06 6.46 -3.78
N GLY A 561 -14.87 6.68 -4.32
CA GLY A 561 -14.75 7.38 -5.58
C GLY A 561 -13.49 8.23 -5.77
N PRO A 562 -13.55 9.36 -6.50
CA PRO A 562 -12.40 10.18 -6.86
C PRO A 562 -11.57 10.69 -5.68
N ALA A 563 -12.15 10.70 -4.48
CA ALA A 563 -11.48 11.06 -3.23
C ALA A 563 -10.25 10.19 -2.90
N MET A 564 -10.12 9.02 -3.53
CA MET A 564 -8.91 8.19 -3.40
C MET A 564 -7.65 8.87 -3.89
N LEU A 565 -7.78 9.85 -4.76
CA LEU A 565 -6.67 10.65 -5.27
C LEU A 565 -5.99 11.49 -4.20
N GLU A 566 -6.72 11.82 -3.13
CA GLU A 566 -6.19 12.53 -1.97
C GLU A 566 -4.97 11.87 -1.37
N HIS A 567 -4.90 10.56 -1.42
CA HIS A 567 -3.82 9.80 -0.80
C HIS A 567 -2.48 9.94 -1.50
N ARG A 568 -2.45 10.58 -2.66
CA ARG A 568 -1.25 10.68 -3.48
C ARG A 568 -0.75 12.07 -3.72
N ARG A 569 -1.62 13.04 -3.66
CA ARG A 569 -1.22 14.43 -3.71
C ARG A 569 -0.94 14.90 -2.31
N ARG A 570 0.32 15.04 -1.99
CA ARG A 570 0.78 15.56 -0.72
C ARG A 570 1.88 16.56 -0.96
N ASP A 571 1.45 17.76 -1.27
CA ASP A 571 2.35 18.88 -1.19
C ASP A 571 2.65 19.13 0.29
N ILE A 572 3.91 19.28 0.60
CA ILE A 572 4.35 19.91 1.84
C ILE A 572 4.33 21.43 1.65
N ALA A 573 4.52 22.17 2.73
CA ALA A 573 4.50 23.64 2.68
C ALA A 573 5.42 24.25 1.61
N VAL A 574 6.59 23.62 1.34
CA VAL A 574 7.54 24.07 0.32
C VAL A 574 6.97 23.91 -1.09
N ASP A 575 6.29 22.80 -1.37
CA ASP A 575 5.68 22.54 -2.68
C ASP A 575 4.46 23.43 -2.89
N GLY A 576 3.62 23.57 -1.85
CA GLY A 576 2.46 24.47 -1.86
C GLY A 576 2.90 25.90 -2.11
N ARG A 577 3.94 26.38 -1.44
CA ARG A 577 4.52 27.70 -1.67
C ARG A 577 4.91 27.89 -3.14
N ALA A 578 5.70 27.00 -3.70
CA ALA A 578 6.15 27.10 -5.08
C ALA A 578 4.98 27.17 -6.09
N LYS A 579 3.91 26.40 -5.84
CA LYS A 579 2.72 26.38 -6.69
C LYS A 579 1.89 27.67 -6.55
N LEU A 580 1.78 28.25 -5.35
CA LEU A 580 1.13 29.54 -5.15
C LEU A 580 1.91 30.67 -5.84
N GLU A 581 3.22 30.70 -5.70
CA GLU A 581 4.08 31.68 -6.37
C GLU A 581 3.93 31.58 -7.90
N ALA A 582 3.90 30.38 -8.45
CA ALA A 582 3.67 30.14 -9.87
C ALA A 582 2.27 30.56 -10.35
N ALA A 583 1.28 30.56 -9.47
CA ALA A 583 -0.09 31.04 -9.75
C ALA A 583 -0.26 32.57 -9.57
N GLY A 584 0.82 33.30 -9.26
CA GLY A 584 0.83 34.76 -9.14
C GLY A 584 0.52 35.31 -7.74
N PHE A 585 0.61 34.46 -6.71
CA PHE A 585 0.48 34.91 -5.33
C PHE A 585 1.84 35.38 -4.76
N VAL A 586 1.78 36.40 -3.93
CA VAL A 586 2.90 36.82 -3.08
C VAL A 586 2.71 36.17 -1.72
N ILE A 587 3.73 35.48 -1.25
CA ILE A 587 3.66 34.73 0.00
C ILE A 587 3.95 35.66 1.19
N ASP A 588 2.97 35.78 2.10
CA ASP A 588 3.10 36.55 3.34
C ASP A 588 3.72 35.72 4.46
N GLU A 589 3.31 34.47 4.57
CA GLU A 589 3.68 33.59 5.67
C GLU A 589 3.65 32.12 5.25
N VAL A 590 4.67 31.36 5.64
CA VAL A 590 4.70 29.89 5.54
C VAL A 590 5.14 29.36 6.88
N ARG A 591 4.35 28.46 7.45
CA ARG A 591 4.68 27.82 8.73
C ARG A 591 3.97 26.48 8.91
N GLU A 592 4.40 25.72 9.84
CA GLU A 592 3.58 24.70 10.49
C GLU A 592 2.64 25.40 11.48
N VAL A 593 1.40 24.94 11.59
CA VAL A 593 0.36 25.65 12.34
C VAL A 593 0.56 25.41 13.82
N GLY A 594 1.20 25.00 14.46
CA GLY A 594 1.23 24.82 15.89
C GLY A 594 2.65 24.60 16.41
N PRO A 595 2.80 23.81 17.44
CA PRO A 595 4.10 23.52 18.03
C PRO A 595 5.01 22.76 17.05
N GLU A 596 6.25 22.53 17.44
CA GLU A 596 7.34 21.95 16.62
C GLU A 596 6.98 20.64 15.88
N THR A 597 5.95 19.93 16.34
CA THR A 597 5.45 18.69 15.76
C THR A 597 4.04 18.83 15.17
N SER A 598 3.77 19.96 14.52
CA SER A 598 2.48 20.26 13.91
C SER A 598 1.98 19.17 12.94
N THR A 599 0.68 18.97 12.94
CA THR A 599 -0.02 18.06 12.04
C THR A 599 -0.53 18.74 10.77
N LEU A 600 -0.48 20.08 10.74
CA LEU A 600 -0.96 20.90 9.64
C LEU A 600 0.13 21.86 9.19
N TRP A 601 0.17 22.15 7.88
CA TRP A 601 0.94 23.26 7.35
C TRP A 601 0.01 24.42 6.95
N TRP A 602 0.58 25.62 6.89
CA TRP A 602 -0.12 26.88 6.70
C TRP A 602 0.63 27.77 5.73
N ILE A 603 -0.05 28.27 4.72
CA ILE A 603 0.46 29.32 3.84
C ILE A 603 -0.59 30.43 3.76
N ARG A 604 -0.16 31.65 4.07
CA ARG A 604 -0.92 32.85 3.81
C ARG A 604 -0.25 33.62 2.68
N ALA A 605 -1.07 34.08 1.73
CA ALA A 605 -0.61 34.80 0.56
C ALA A 605 -1.63 35.85 0.14
N HIS A 606 -1.24 36.77 -0.73
CA HIS A 606 -2.16 37.73 -1.35
C HIS A 606 -1.92 37.80 -2.86
N VAL A 607 -2.92 38.27 -3.60
CA VAL A 607 -2.79 38.53 -5.05
C VAL A 607 -1.88 39.72 -5.26
N ALA A 608 -0.89 39.58 -6.12
CA ALA A 608 0.00 40.69 -6.48
C ALA A 608 -0.81 41.87 -7.04
N THR A 609 -0.57 43.07 -6.53
CA THR A 609 -1.06 44.28 -7.15
C THR A 609 -0.19 44.53 -8.38
N GLY A 610 -0.79 44.34 -9.59
CA GLY A 610 -0.13 44.61 -10.85
C GLY A 610 0.27 46.08 -11.05
#